data_c2d0f0c7f09f31a1d290ce20a13c5b15
#
_entry.id   c2d0f0c7f09f31a1d290ce20a13c5b15
#
_cell.length_a   1.000
_cell.length_b   1.000
_cell.length_c   1.000
_cell.angle_alpha   90.00
_cell.angle_beta   90.00
_cell.angle_gamma   90.00
#
_symmetry.space_group_name_H-M   'P 1'
#
loop_
_entity.id
_entity.type
_entity.pdbx_description
1 polymer ?
#
loop_
_entity_poly.entity_id
_entity_poly.type
_entity_poly.pdbx_seq_one_letter_code
_entity_poly.pdbx_strand_id
1 'polypeptide(L)'
;MLNFIIKTHRKDTIYTKPHLFVLNKGMNSGKPQKTPFTNSFVIIFQNEEDCESLFFIAYSLWQTKFWHQHLVGSVISFLRLPDFKKQFNPQASLMMVEHEQHQKNVAALKLLEK
;
A
#
# COMPACT_ATOMS: atom_id res chain seq x y z
N MET A 1 12.35 -1.01 10.53
CA MET A 1 11.22 -0.12 10.74
C MET A 1 10.81 0.54 9.45
N LEU A 2 9.54 0.46 9.08
CA LEU A 2 9.05 1.06 7.85
C LEU A 2 8.90 2.58 8.02
N ASN A 3 9.52 3.33 7.11
CA ASN A 3 9.35 4.77 7.02
C ASN A 3 8.75 5.12 5.68
N PHE A 4 7.53 5.63 5.68
CA PHE A 4 6.87 6.10 4.48
C PHE A 4 5.93 7.26 4.80
N ILE A 5 5.65 8.05 3.78
CA ILE A 5 4.76 9.21 3.88
C ILE A 5 3.59 8.96 2.96
N ILE A 6 2.37 9.17 3.46
CA ILE A 6 1.13 9.05 2.68
C ILE A 6 0.53 10.44 2.53
N LYS A 7 0.24 10.84 1.30
CA LYS A 7 -0.45 12.11 1.04
C LYS A 7 -1.28 12.01 -0.24
N THR A 8 -2.14 12.98 -0.46
CA THR A 8 -2.91 13.06 -1.69
C THR A 8 -1.99 13.45 -2.84
N HIS A 9 -2.06 12.68 -3.94
CA HIS A 9 -1.32 13.02 -5.15
C HIS A 9 -1.95 14.24 -5.82
N ARG A 10 -1.14 15.22 -6.20
CA ARG A 10 -1.57 16.38 -6.97
C ARG A 10 -1.05 16.25 -8.39
N LYS A 11 -1.90 16.57 -9.36
CA LYS A 11 -1.58 16.52 -10.78
C LYS A 11 -0.25 17.23 -11.04
N ASP A 12 0.56 16.65 -11.93
CA ASP A 12 1.85 17.18 -12.37
C ASP A 12 2.93 17.26 -11.30
N THR A 13 2.70 16.69 -10.12
CA THR A 13 3.76 16.56 -9.11
C THR A 13 4.70 15.42 -9.49
N ILE A 14 6.01 15.70 -9.42
CA ILE A 14 7.06 14.72 -9.72
C ILE A 14 7.71 14.29 -8.40
N TYR A 15 7.86 12.98 -8.23
CA TYR A 15 8.47 12.41 -7.03
C TYR A 15 9.83 11.79 -7.40
N THR A 16 10.86 12.10 -6.61
CA THR A 16 12.22 11.62 -6.86
C THR A 16 12.58 10.34 -6.10
N LYS A 17 11.91 10.12 -4.96
CA LYS A 17 12.10 8.91 -4.16
C LYS A 17 11.17 7.79 -4.65
N PRO A 18 11.46 6.52 -4.32
CA PRO A 18 10.54 5.43 -4.64
C PRO A 18 9.13 5.73 -4.12
N HIS A 19 8.13 5.48 -4.95
CA HIS A 19 6.75 5.80 -4.61
C HIS A 19 5.79 4.90 -5.36
N LEU A 20 4.56 4.83 -4.83
CA LEU A 20 3.46 4.16 -5.51
C LEU A 20 2.18 4.98 -5.32
N PHE A 21 1.22 4.77 -6.20
CA PHE A 21 -0.07 5.46 -6.17
C PHE A 21 -1.16 4.49 -5.75
N VAL A 22 -2.15 4.99 -5.02
CA VAL A 22 -3.30 4.19 -4.57
C VAL A 22 -4.56 4.92 -4.97
N LEU A 23 -5.40 4.28 -5.77
CA LEU A 23 -6.65 4.89 -6.24
C LEU A 23 -7.55 5.21 -5.04
N ASN A 24 -8.19 6.38 -5.05
CA ASN A 24 -9.02 6.81 -3.94
C ASN A 24 -10.47 7.13 -4.34
N LYS A 25 -10.86 6.85 -5.59
CA LYS A 25 -12.21 7.15 -6.07
C LYS A 25 -12.75 5.95 -6.85
N GLY A 26 -14.04 5.67 -6.67
CA GLY A 26 -14.71 4.55 -7.30
C GLY A 26 -14.55 3.24 -6.53
N MET A 27 -15.08 2.17 -7.08
CA MET A 27 -15.09 0.85 -6.44
C MET A 27 -13.71 0.20 -6.40
N ASN A 28 -12.75 0.70 -7.19
CA ASN A 28 -11.37 0.23 -7.16
C ASN A 28 -10.49 1.01 -6.18
N SER A 29 -11.08 1.83 -5.32
CA SER A 29 -10.33 2.56 -4.30
C SER A 29 -9.50 1.59 -3.46
N GLY A 30 -8.26 1.94 -3.22
CA GLY A 30 -7.29 1.08 -2.54
C GLY A 30 -6.38 0.31 -3.49
N LYS A 31 -6.67 0.30 -4.80
CA LYS A 31 -5.82 -0.40 -5.78
C LYS A 31 -4.48 0.32 -5.94
N PRO A 32 -3.36 -0.38 -5.70
CA PRO A 32 -2.05 0.23 -5.94
C PRO A 32 -1.68 0.20 -7.42
N GLN A 33 -0.96 1.23 -7.85
CA GLN A 33 -0.41 1.27 -9.21
C GLN A 33 0.87 2.11 -9.23
N LYS A 34 1.71 1.87 -10.22
CA LYS A 34 3.00 2.56 -10.35
C LYS A 34 2.91 3.83 -11.18
N THR A 35 1.88 3.97 -11.98
CA THR A 35 1.68 5.15 -12.83
C THR A 35 0.82 6.20 -12.13
N PRO A 36 1.08 7.51 -12.36
CA PRO A 36 0.27 8.56 -11.77
C PRO A 36 -1.20 8.49 -12.19
N PHE A 37 -2.08 8.84 -11.27
CA PHE A 37 -3.51 8.92 -11.53
C PHE A 37 -4.09 10.10 -10.75
N THR A 38 -5.00 10.84 -11.39
CA THR A 38 -5.54 12.09 -10.82
C THR A 38 -6.19 11.89 -9.45
N ASN A 39 -7.02 10.86 -9.30
CA ASN A 39 -7.71 10.58 -8.04
C ASN A 39 -6.98 9.47 -7.31
N SER A 40 -5.86 9.82 -6.66
CA SER A 40 -5.04 8.85 -5.94
C SER A 40 -4.35 9.49 -4.74
N PHE A 41 -3.94 8.61 -3.81
CA PHE A 41 -2.95 8.93 -2.80
C PHE A 41 -1.58 8.53 -3.36
N VAL A 42 -0.52 9.14 -2.83
CA VAL A 42 0.84 8.71 -3.10
C VAL A 42 1.49 8.26 -1.80
N ILE A 43 2.20 7.13 -1.85
CA ILE A 43 3.00 6.63 -0.74
C ILE A 43 4.45 6.74 -1.16
N ILE A 44 5.25 7.48 -0.38
CA ILE A 44 6.65 7.77 -0.69
C ILE A 44 7.53 7.02 0.31
N PHE A 45 8.51 6.30 -0.20
CA PHE A 45 9.40 5.43 0.58
C PHE A 45 10.83 5.94 0.56
N GLN A 46 11.64 5.44 1.49
CA GLN A 46 13.07 5.76 1.55
C GLN A 46 13.89 4.88 0.60
N ASN A 47 13.42 3.68 0.29
CA ASN A 47 14.12 2.74 -0.60
C ASN A 47 13.14 1.93 -1.44
N GLU A 48 13.66 1.33 -2.51
CA GLU A 48 12.86 0.57 -3.48
C GLU A 48 12.32 -0.73 -2.89
N GLU A 49 13.08 -1.37 -2.01
CA GLU A 49 12.68 -2.63 -1.38
C GLU A 49 11.39 -2.47 -0.57
N ASP A 50 11.30 -1.42 0.25
CA ASP A 50 10.10 -1.13 1.02
C ASP A 50 8.92 -0.80 0.10
N CYS A 51 9.19 -0.06 -0.97
CA CYS A 51 8.17 0.29 -1.96
C CYS A 51 7.55 -0.96 -2.59
N GLU A 52 8.37 -1.92 -3.00
CA GLU A 52 7.89 -3.15 -3.61
C GLU A 52 7.12 -4.03 -2.61
N SER A 53 7.61 -4.13 -1.38
CA SER A 53 6.95 -4.89 -0.33
C SER A 53 5.58 -4.30 -0.01
N LEU A 54 5.49 -2.99 0.12
CA LEU A 54 4.23 -2.32 0.43
C LEU A 54 3.28 -2.31 -0.76
N PHE A 55 3.80 -2.30 -1.98
CA PHE A 55 2.97 -2.48 -3.18
C PHE A 55 2.23 -3.81 -3.12
N PHE A 56 2.94 -4.88 -2.78
CA PHE A 56 2.35 -6.21 -2.67
C PHE A 56 1.29 -6.28 -1.59
N ILE A 57 1.55 -5.68 -0.43
CA ILE A 57 0.60 -5.61 0.68
C ILE A 57 -0.65 -4.83 0.27
N ALA A 58 -0.47 -3.67 -0.35
CA ALA A 58 -1.58 -2.84 -0.82
C ALA A 58 -2.42 -3.58 -1.85
N TYR A 59 -1.78 -4.31 -2.75
CA TYR A 59 -2.45 -5.13 -3.76
C TYR A 59 -3.30 -6.23 -3.10
N SER A 60 -2.75 -6.90 -2.08
CA SER A 60 -3.46 -7.94 -1.34
C SER A 60 -4.68 -7.38 -0.63
N LEU A 61 -4.58 -6.21 0.00
CA LEU A 61 -5.70 -5.56 0.66
C LEU A 61 -6.79 -5.20 -0.35
N TRP A 62 -6.39 -4.70 -1.50
CA TRP A 62 -7.36 -4.37 -2.57
C TRP A 62 -8.06 -5.63 -3.08
N GLN A 63 -7.34 -6.70 -3.34
CA GLN A 63 -7.91 -7.96 -3.84
C GLN A 63 -8.93 -8.58 -2.88
N THR A 64 -8.69 -8.48 -1.58
CA THR A 64 -9.59 -9.01 -0.56
C THR A 64 -10.77 -8.08 -0.28
N LYS A 65 -10.87 -6.97 -1.01
CA LYS A 65 -11.94 -5.97 -0.84
C LYS A 65 -11.96 -5.34 0.55
N PHE A 66 -10.79 -5.28 1.18
CA PHE A 66 -10.64 -4.70 2.52
C PHE A 66 -11.20 -3.27 2.60
N TRP A 67 -10.97 -2.46 1.54
CA TRP A 67 -11.35 -1.05 1.55
C TRP A 67 -12.84 -0.80 1.34
N HIS A 68 -13.60 -1.78 0.86
CA HIS A 68 -15.04 -1.59 0.60
C HIS A 68 -15.81 -1.14 1.83
N GLN A 69 -15.46 -1.63 3.02
CA GLN A 69 -16.08 -1.24 4.28
C GLN A 69 -15.76 0.19 4.71
N HIS A 70 -14.75 0.80 4.12
CA HIS A 70 -14.30 2.16 4.46
C HIS A 70 -14.65 3.20 3.40
N LEU A 71 -15.29 2.79 2.31
CA LEU A 71 -15.68 3.72 1.26
C LEU A 71 -16.87 4.57 1.72
N VAL A 72 -16.85 5.85 1.34
CA VAL A 72 -17.94 6.80 1.63
C VAL A 72 -18.45 7.37 0.32
N GLY A 73 -19.61 8.03 0.36
CA GLY A 73 -20.23 8.62 -0.82
C GLY A 73 -21.42 7.82 -1.32
N SER A 74 -22.46 8.52 -1.79
CA SER A 74 -23.73 7.89 -2.22
C SER A 74 -23.81 7.68 -3.73
N VAL A 75 -23.15 8.51 -4.53
CA VAL A 75 -23.19 8.42 -6.00
C VAL A 75 -21.91 7.76 -6.51
N ILE A 76 -20.76 8.35 -6.17
CA ILE A 76 -19.45 7.76 -6.47
C ILE A 76 -18.74 7.51 -5.16
N SER A 77 -18.39 6.26 -4.90
CA SER A 77 -17.64 5.88 -3.69
C SER A 77 -16.24 6.45 -3.73
N PHE A 78 -15.71 6.84 -2.58
CA PHE A 78 -14.33 7.31 -2.47
C PHE A 78 -13.76 6.94 -1.11
N LEU A 79 -12.42 6.94 -1.04
CA LEU A 79 -11.66 6.63 0.17
C LEU A 79 -11.03 7.93 0.67
N ARG A 80 -11.25 8.28 1.94
CA ARG A 80 -10.70 9.51 2.53
C ARG A 80 -9.28 9.26 3.04
N LEU A 81 -8.41 10.26 2.90
CA LEU A 81 -7.02 10.17 3.34
C LEU A 81 -6.87 9.78 4.81
N PRO A 82 -7.60 10.41 5.78
CA PRO A 82 -7.49 10.01 7.18
C PRO A 82 -7.85 8.55 7.41
N ASP A 83 -8.90 8.06 6.75
CA ASP A 83 -9.34 6.67 6.87
C ASP A 83 -8.30 5.72 6.27
N PHE A 84 -7.73 6.09 5.12
CA PHE A 84 -6.67 5.29 4.49
C PHE A 84 -5.46 5.16 5.41
N LYS A 85 -4.97 6.28 5.95
CA LYS A 85 -3.83 6.27 6.88
C LYS A 85 -4.11 5.43 8.12
N LYS A 86 -5.27 5.62 8.72
CA LYS A 86 -5.66 4.94 9.96
C LYS A 86 -5.72 3.43 9.80
N GLN A 87 -6.19 2.96 8.64
CA GLN A 87 -6.34 1.53 8.39
C GLN A 87 -5.13 0.90 7.72
N PHE A 88 -4.44 1.63 6.84
CA PHE A 88 -3.30 1.08 6.11
C PHE A 88 -2.07 0.88 7.01
N ASN A 89 -1.76 1.85 7.86
CA ASN A 89 -0.56 1.78 8.71
C ASN A 89 -0.52 0.52 9.59
N PRO A 90 -1.58 0.17 10.34
CA PRO A 90 -1.57 -1.07 11.12
C PRO A 90 -1.48 -2.33 10.26
N GLN A 91 -2.19 -2.37 9.14
CA GLN A 91 -2.18 -3.53 8.25
C GLN A 91 -0.81 -3.73 7.61
N ALA A 92 -0.17 -2.64 7.16
CA ALA A 92 1.16 -2.70 6.58
C ALA A 92 2.18 -3.22 7.60
N SER A 93 2.15 -2.69 8.82
CA SER A 93 3.07 -3.12 9.88
C SER A 93 2.88 -4.60 10.22
N LEU A 94 1.65 -5.05 10.38
CA LEU A 94 1.34 -6.45 10.70
C LEU A 94 1.79 -7.39 9.57
N MET A 95 1.43 -7.09 8.35
CA MET A 95 1.76 -7.94 7.20
C MET A 95 3.26 -7.96 6.91
N MET A 96 3.98 -6.88 7.17
CA MET A 96 5.43 -6.86 7.03
C MET A 96 6.12 -7.75 8.06
N VAL A 97 5.64 -7.78 9.28
CA VAL A 97 6.16 -8.70 10.31
C VAL A 97 5.96 -10.15 9.86
N GLU A 98 4.77 -10.49 9.38
CA GLU A 98 4.48 -11.83 8.87
C GLU A 98 5.36 -12.19 7.67
N HIS A 99 5.57 -11.26 6.76
CA HIS A 99 6.41 -11.46 5.58
C HIS A 99 7.87 -11.72 5.97
N GLU A 100 8.43 -10.92 6.88
CA GLU A 100 9.78 -11.12 7.39
C GLU A 100 9.94 -12.47 8.08
N GLN A 101 8.95 -12.86 8.88
CA GLN A 101 8.94 -14.16 9.56
C GLN A 101 8.94 -15.30 8.56
N HIS A 102 8.12 -15.20 7.52
CA HIS A 102 8.05 -16.21 6.45
C HIS A 102 9.39 -16.34 5.73
N GLN A 103 10.04 -15.23 5.39
CA GLN A 103 11.35 -15.23 4.74
C GLN A 103 12.41 -15.92 5.60
N LYS A 104 12.42 -15.67 6.91
CA LYS A 104 13.34 -16.31 7.85
C LYS A 104 13.12 -17.82 7.89
N ASN A 105 11.86 -18.24 7.92
CA ASN A 105 11.51 -19.67 7.95
C ASN A 105 11.96 -20.38 6.68
N VAL A 106 11.76 -19.77 5.52
CA VAL A 106 12.21 -20.32 4.23
C VAL A 106 13.73 -20.44 4.18
N ALA A 107 14.45 -19.43 4.64
CA ALA A 107 15.92 -19.46 4.69
C ALA A 107 16.43 -20.57 5.61
N ALA A 108 15.81 -20.76 6.76
CA ALA A 108 16.16 -21.83 7.69
C ALA A 108 15.94 -23.21 7.07
N LEU A 109 14.84 -23.42 6.36
CA LEU A 109 14.55 -24.67 5.68
C LEU A 109 15.58 -24.97 4.58
N LYS A 110 15.98 -23.97 3.81
CA LYS A 110 17.00 -24.12 2.77
C LYS A 110 18.35 -24.53 3.35
N LEU A 111 18.72 -24.00 4.52
CA LEU A 111 19.94 -24.39 5.20
C LEU A 111 19.90 -25.84 5.68
N LEU A 112 18.73 -26.31 6.12
CA LEU A 112 18.58 -27.71 6.58
C LEU A 112 18.61 -28.72 5.44
N GLU A 113 18.23 -28.31 4.24
CA GLU A 113 18.22 -29.18 3.05
C GLU A 113 19.64 -29.47 2.49
N LYS A 114 20.63 -28.74 2.94
CA LYS A 114 22.02 -29.00 2.57
C LYS A 114 22.60 -30.09 3.46
#